data_dde514f4cc34d65c9ff8431ae8c619ff
#
_entry.id   dde514f4cc34d65c9ff8431ae8c619ff
#
_cell.length_a   1.000
_cell.length_b   1.000
_cell.length_c   1.000
_cell.angle_alpha   90.00
_cell.angle_beta   90.00
_cell.angle_gamma   90.00
#
_symmetry.space_group_name_H-M   'P 1'
#
loop_
_entity.id
_entity.type
_entity.pdbx_description
1 polymer ?
#
loop_
_entity_poly.entity_id
_entity_poly.type
_entity_poly.pdbx_seq_one_letter_code
_entity_poly.pdbx_strand_id
1 'polypeptide(L)'
;MKLSGHRHTPEIEEQLGYAAGQEITVSFTPHLVPMNRGILATEYASLKKVTLPDGSVGYPTAEMVRTAYEKYYGDEMFIRLMAPGVCPETRWVEGSNFVDIGFVIDERTHRVVMMGALDNLVKGAAGQAVQNMNLLFGLDEAEGLRLAPVFP
;
A
#
# COMPACT_ATOMS: atom_id res chain seq x y z
N MET A 1 -7.34 -17.35 15.51
CA MET A 1 -7.09 -16.79 14.18
C MET A 1 -7.01 -17.96 13.19
N LYS A 2 -7.82 -17.98 12.12
CA LYS A 2 -7.68 -19.03 11.08
C LYS A 2 -6.61 -18.58 10.11
N LEU A 3 -5.54 -19.34 9.95
CA LEU A 3 -4.43 -19.05 9.03
C LEU A 3 -4.83 -19.19 7.55
N SER A 4 -5.83 -20.01 7.24
CA SER A 4 -6.45 -20.10 5.92
C SER A 4 -7.92 -19.70 6.02
N GLY A 5 -8.41 -18.82 5.16
CA GLY A 5 -9.79 -18.38 5.12
C GLY A 5 -10.11 -17.22 6.06
N HIS A 6 -9.21 -16.23 6.13
CA HIS A 6 -9.52 -14.96 6.79
C HIS A 6 -10.66 -14.25 6.06
N ARG A 7 -11.58 -13.63 6.82
CA ARG A 7 -12.79 -12.99 6.26
C ARG A 7 -12.48 -11.87 5.24
N HIS A 8 -11.33 -11.24 5.31
CA HIS A 8 -10.91 -10.19 4.37
C HIS A 8 -10.25 -10.75 3.09
N THR A 9 -9.91 -12.05 3.02
CA THR A 9 -9.27 -12.61 1.82
C THR A 9 -10.09 -12.38 0.55
N PRO A 10 -11.41 -12.70 0.53
CA PRO A 10 -12.23 -12.46 -0.67
C PRO A 10 -12.31 -10.97 -1.06
N GLU A 11 -12.39 -10.07 -0.08
CA GLU A 11 -12.41 -8.62 -0.30
C GLU A 11 -11.09 -8.13 -0.92
N ILE A 12 -9.95 -8.62 -0.41
CA ILE A 12 -8.62 -8.28 -0.96
C ILE A 12 -8.51 -8.76 -2.40
N GLU A 13 -8.91 -10.01 -2.69
CA GLU A 13 -8.89 -10.60 -4.02
C GLU A 13 -9.81 -9.85 -4.99
N GLU A 14 -11.00 -9.45 -4.54
CA GLU A 14 -11.94 -8.66 -5.33
C GLU A 14 -11.36 -7.29 -5.70
N GLN A 15 -10.83 -6.53 -4.71
CA GLN A 15 -10.25 -5.20 -4.97
C GLN A 15 -9.01 -5.26 -5.86
N LEU A 16 -8.13 -6.23 -5.63
CA LEU A 16 -6.98 -6.46 -6.51
C LEU A 16 -7.43 -6.89 -7.91
N GLY A 17 -8.49 -7.71 -8.01
CA GLY A 17 -9.09 -8.12 -9.27
C GLY A 17 -9.64 -6.94 -10.07
N TYR A 18 -10.35 -6.00 -9.44
CA TYR A 18 -10.82 -4.76 -10.07
C TYR A 18 -9.66 -3.92 -10.59
N ALA A 19 -8.62 -3.73 -9.78
CA ALA A 19 -7.44 -2.97 -10.19
C ALA A 19 -6.66 -3.62 -11.33
N ALA A 20 -6.59 -4.96 -11.35
CA ALA A 20 -5.85 -5.73 -12.36
C ALA A 20 -6.67 -6.01 -13.65
N GLY A 21 -7.99 -5.83 -13.62
CA GLY A 21 -8.88 -6.22 -14.71
C GLY A 21 -8.94 -7.73 -14.95
N GLN A 22 -8.58 -8.55 -13.97
CA GLN A 22 -8.56 -10.00 -14.03
C GLN A 22 -8.67 -10.59 -12.63
N GLU A 23 -9.06 -11.87 -12.53
CA GLU A 23 -9.09 -12.59 -11.26
C GLU A 23 -7.68 -12.69 -10.64
N ILE A 24 -7.58 -12.35 -9.35
CA ILE A 24 -6.35 -12.42 -8.56
C ILE A 24 -6.60 -13.32 -7.36
N THR A 25 -5.70 -14.24 -7.11
CA THR A 25 -5.68 -15.09 -5.91
C THR A 25 -4.50 -14.72 -5.04
N VAL A 26 -4.73 -14.52 -3.74
CA VAL A 26 -3.68 -14.16 -2.78
C VAL A 26 -3.58 -15.17 -1.64
N SER A 27 -2.38 -15.35 -1.13
CA SER A 27 -2.15 -16.00 0.16
C SER A 27 -2.07 -14.92 1.25
N PHE A 28 -3.16 -14.72 1.99
CA PHE A 28 -3.23 -13.73 3.05
C PHE A 28 -3.00 -14.38 4.43
N THR A 29 -1.96 -13.96 5.12
CA THR A 29 -1.58 -14.49 6.43
C THR A 29 -1.41 -13.34 7.44
N PRO A 30 -2.47 -12.96 8.18
CA PRO A 30 -2.37 -11.93 9.19
C PRO A 30 -1.58 -12.43 10.41
N HIS A 31 -0.79 -11.53 11.01
CA HIS A 31 -0.04 -11.77 12.22
C HIS A 31 -0.51 -10.83 13.34
N LEU A 32 -0.71 -11.38 14.53
CA LEU A 32 -0.83 -10.58 15.75
C LEU A 32 0.56 -10.43 16.35
N VAL A 33 0.97 -9.20 16.53
CA VAL A 33 2.26 -8.83 17.11
C VAL A 33 2.04 -7.94 18.34
N PRO A 34 3.00 -7.81 19.26
CA PRO A 34 2.86 -6.99 20.46
C PRO A 34 2.96 -5.49 20.13
N MET A 35 2.08 -5.01 19.26
CA MET A 35 1.87 -3.60 18.92
C MET A 35 0.47 -3.20 19.32
N ASN A 36 0.33 -2.04 19.97
CA ASN A 36 -0.98 -1.52 20.36
C ASN A 36 -1.71 -0.87 19.17
N ARG A 37 -0.97 -0.41 18.15
CA ARG A 37 -1.49 0.38 17.04
C ARG A 37 -0.63 0.20 15.79
N GLY A 38 -1.26 0.37 14.63
CA GLY A 38 -0.59 0.29 13.33
C GLY A 38 -0.83 -1.02 12.58
N ILE A 39 -0.74 -0.95 11.27
CA ILE A 39 -0.69 -2.09 10.36
C ILE A 39 0.56 -1.93 9.51
N LEU A 40 1.35 -3.00 9.42
CA LEU A 40 2.41 -3.14 8.44
C LEU A 40 2.06 -4.32 7.53
N ALA A 41 1.81 -4.05 6.27
CA ALA A 41 1.63 -5.08 5.26
C ALA A 41 2.95 -5.29 4.51
N THR A 42 3.28 -6.54 4.22
CA THR A 42 4.38 -6.90 3.32
C THR A 42 3.83 -7.85 2.27
N GLU A 43 3.98 -7.49 1.03
CA GLU A 43 3.41 -8.19 -0.11
C GLU A 43 4.51 -8.61 -1.08
N TYR A 44 4.33 -9.76 -1.70
CA TYR A 44 5.28 -10.31 -2.67
C TYR A 44 4.56 -10.58 -3.98
N ALA A 45 5.10 -10.05 -5.08
CA ALA A 45 4.60 -10.37 -6.42
C ALA A 45 5.74 -10.74 -7.35
N SER A 46 5.51 -11.73 -8.21
CA SER A 46 6.47 -12.09 -9.25
C SER A 46 6.40 -11.08 -10.38
N LEU A 47 7.55 -10.55 -10.78
CA LEU A 47 7.66 -9.65 -11.91
C LEU A 47 7.45 -10.41 -13.23
N LYS A 48 6.70 -9.82 -14.14
CA LYS A 48 6.59 -10.30 -15.53
C LYS A 48 7.62 -9.57 -16.39
N LYS A 49 8.13 -10.25 -17.43
CA LYS A 49 8.97 -9.59 -18.43
C LYS A 49 8.14 -8.59 -19.23
N VAL A 50 8.72 -7.44 -19.48
CA VAL A 50 8.12 -6.33 -20.23
C VAL A 50 9.11 -5.84 -21.29
N THR A 51 8.65 -5.02 -22.23
CA THR A 51 9.55 -4.28 -23.12
C THR A 51 10.17 -3.13 -22.34
N LEU A 52 11.49 -3.12 -22.27
CA LEU A 52 12.27 -2.08 -21.60
C LEU A 52 12.40 -0.83 -22.49
N PRO A 53 12.84 0.32 -21.94
CA PRO A 53 13.00 1.56 -22.71
C PRO A 53 13.96 1.46 -23.90
N ASP A 54 14.92 0.55 -23.84
CA ASP A 54 15.88 0.26 -24.93
C ASP A 54 15.33 -0.70 -26.01
N GLY A 55 14.06 -1.13 -25.88
CA GLY A 55 13.39 -2.08 -26.77
C GLY A 55 13.68 -3.55 -26.49
N SER A 56 14.54 -3.88 -25.55
CA SER A 56 14.79 -5.27 -25.13
C SER A 56 13.63 -5.81 -24.29
N VAL A 57 13.57 -7.14 -24.12
CA VAL A 57 12.59 -7.79 -23.24
C VAL A 57 13.28 -8.25 -21.97
N GLY A 58 12.87 -7.69 -20.84
CA GLY A 58 13.47 -7.96 -19.53
C GLY A 58 12.51 -7.73 -18.37
N TYR A 59 13.01 -7.89 -17.15
CA TYR A 59 12.23 -7.55 -15.96
C TYR A 59 12.26 -6.03 -15.74
N PRO A 60 11.16 -5.44 -15.23
CA PRO A 60 11.11 -4.02 -14.95
C PRO A 60 12.17 -3.63 -13.91
N THR A 61 12.75 -2.45 -14.11
CA THR A 61 13.70 -1.85 -13.15
C THR A 61 12.95 -1.23 -11.95
N ALA A 62 13.67 -0.96 -10.87
CA ALA A 62 13.12 -0.23 -9.72
C ALA A 62 12.56 1.15 -10.12
N GLU A 63 13.18 1.83 -11.08
CA GLU A 63 12.71 3.11 -11.61
C GLU A 63 11.36 2.96 -12.34
N MET A 64 11.20 1.93 -13.16
CA MET A 64 9.92 1.65 -13.83
C MET A 64 8.80 1.36 -12.84
N VAL A 65 9.09 0.58 -11.79
CA VAL A 65 8.12 0.31 -10.72
C VAL A 65 7.78 1.59 -9.98
N ARG A 66 8.79 2.43 -9.65
CA ARG A 66 8.58 3.72 -9.01
C ARG A 66 7.70 4.64 -9.85
N THR A 67 7.98 4.76 -11.13
CA THR A 67 7.17 5.56 -12.07
C THR A 67 5.70 5.08 -12.10
N ALA A 68 5.48 3.77 -12.01
CA ALA A 68 4.11 3.24 -11.91
C ALA A 68 3.41 3.69 -10.62
N TYR A 69 4.09 3.62 -9.46
CA TYR A 69 3.54 4.12 -8.20
C TYR A 69 3.27 5.63 -8.23
N GLU A 70 4.21 6.42 -8.76
CA GLU A 70 4.06 7.88 -8.87
C GLU A 70 2.88 8.26 -9.78
N LYS A 71 2.65 7.49 -10.84
CA LYS A 71 1.50 7.71 -11.73
C LYS A 71 0.15 7.51 -11.01
N TYR A 72 0.06 6.56 -10.08
CA TYR A 72 -1.19 6.26 -9.37
C TYR A 72 -1.35 7.06 -8.08
N TYR A 73 -0.25 7.43 -7.44
CA TYR A 73 -0.27 7.98 -6.08
C TYR A 73 0.44 9.34 -5.94
N GLY A 74 1.03 9.87 -7.02
CA GLY A 74 1.79 11.12 -6.95
C GLY A 74 0.98 12.33 -6.52
N ASP A 75 -0.30 12.36 -6.86
CA ASP A 75 -1.23 13.44 -6.50
C ASP A 75 -2.09 13.10 -5.28
N GLU A 76 -1.90 11.92 -4.68
CA GLU A 76 -2.72 11.46 -3.55
C GLU A 76 -2.19 12.02 -2.22
N MET A 77 -2.96 12.91 -1.61
CA MET A 77 -2.55 13.64 -0.40
C MET A 77 -2.11 12.75 0.76
N PHE A 78 -2.78 11.62 0.96
CA PHE A 78 -2.54 10.74 2.10
C PHE A 78 -1.58 9.58 1.79
N ILE A 79 -1.01 9.52 0.60
CA ILE A 79 -0.04 8.51 0.21
C ILE A 79 1.36 9.11 0.16
N ARG A 80 2.31 8.52 0.91
CA ARG A 80 3.71 8.93 0.87
C ARG A 80 4.56 7.79 0.33
N LEU A 81 5.15 8.00 -0.85
CA LEU A 81 6.09 7.04 -1.42
C LEU A 81 7.46 7.24 -0.76
N MET A 82 7.95 6.22 -0.07
CA MET A 82 9.25 6.26 0.59
C MET A 82 10.38 6.42 -0.42
N ALA A 83 11.47 7.04 0.01
CA ALA A 83 12.68 7.11 -0.79
C ALA A 83 13.22 5.70 -1.11
N PRO A 84 13.95 5.50 -2.22
CA PRO A 84 14.56 4.22 -2.54
C PRO A 84 15.37 3.65 -1.37
N GLY A 85 15.11 2.39 -1.02
CA GLY A 85 15.78 1.70 0.08
C GLY A 85 15.23 2.00 1.48
N VAL A 86 14.23 2.87 1.60
CA VAL A 86 13.57 3.17 2.88
C VAL A 86 12.32 2.30 3.02
N CYS A 87 12.27 1.51 4.09
CA CYS A 87 11.08 0.74 4.45
C CYS A 87 10.15 1.60 5.32
N PRO A 88 8.84 1.54 5.11
CA PRO A 88 7.89 2.26 5.96
C PRO A 88 7.85 1.68 7.37
N GLU A 89 7.57 2.53 8.35
CA GLU A 89 7.41 2.14 9.75
C GLU A 89 6.05 2.64 10.28
N THR A 90 5.36 1.81 11.07
CA THR A 90 4.03 2.15 11.63
C THR A 90 4.06 3.41 12.50
N ARG A 91 5.16 3.66 13.21
CA ARG A 91 5.33 4.87 14.04
C ARG A 91 5.30 6.18 13.25
N TRP A 92 5.69 6.17 11.97
CA TRP A 92 5.70 7.37 11.14
C TRP A 92 4.31 7.80 10.64
N VAL A 93 3.32 6.94 10.80
CA VAL A 93 1.94 7.18 10.38
C VAL A 93 0.96 7.22 11.55
N GLU A 94 1.41 6.90 12.76
CA GLU A 94 0.57 6.83 13.96
C GLU A 94 -0.15 8.16 14.23
N GLY A 95 -1.45 8.10 14.44
CA GLY A 95 -2.31 9.27 14.68
C GLY A 95 -2.70 10.05 13.44
N SER A 96 -2.27 9.64 12.25
CA SER A 96 -2.54 10.35 11.00
C SER A 96 -3.33 9.51 10.00
N ASN A 97 -3.83 10.18 8.95
CA ASN A 97 -4.48 9.50 7.82
C ASN A 97 -3.52 9.10 6.70
N PHE A 98 -2.20 9.20 6.93
CA PHE A 98 -1.19 8.84 5.94
C PHE A 98 -1.03 7.33 5.80
N VAL A 99 -0.65 6.92 4.58
CA VAL A 99 -0.12 5.61 4.25
C VAL A 99 1.27 5.79 3.66
N ASP A 100 2.25 5.13 4.26
CA ASP A 100 3.61 5.09 3.73
C ASP A 100 3.79 3.83 2.90
N ILE A 101 4.25 3.98 1.66
CA ILE A 101 4.49 2.87 0.74
C ILE A 101 5.96 2.83 0.36
N GLY A 102 6.59 1.69 0.58
CA GLY A 102 7.94 1.39 0.11
C GLY A 102 7.97 0.10 -0.71
N PHE A 103 8.98 -0.06 -1.55
CA PHE A 103 9.20 -1.31 -2.26
C PHE A 103 10.69 -1.53 -2.56
N VAL A 104 11.03 -2.79 -2.76
CA VAL A 104 12.34 -3.22 -3.28
C VAL A 104 12.14 -4.31 -4.33
N ILE A 105 13.05 -4.39 -5.29
CA ILE A 105 13.12 -5.51 -6.25
C ILE A 105 14.19 -6.49 -5.75
N ASP A 106 13.77 -7.73 -5.54
CA ASP A 106 14.71 -8.86 -5.38
C ASP A 106 15.05 -9.38 -6.77
N GLU A 107 16.17 -8.93 -7.30
CA GLU A 107 16.65 -9.31 -8.65
C GLU A 107 16.93 -10.81 -8.75
N ARG A 108 17.37 -11.45 -7.66
CA ARG A 108 17.68 -12.88 -7.60
C ARG A 108 16.44 -13.76 -7.83
N THR A 109 15.29 -13.32 -7.31
CA THR A 109 14.03 -14.07 -7.40
C THR A 109 13.05 -13.47 -8.41
N HIS A 110 13.40 -12.35 -9.03
CA HIS A 110 12.53 -11.56 -9.90
C HIS A 110 11.19 -11.24 -9.25
N ARG A 111 11.25 -10.78 -8.00
CA ARG A 111 10.06 -10.37 -7.23
C ARG A 111 10.16 -8.91 -6.83
N VAL A 112 9.02 -8.27 -6.78
CA VAL A 112 8.86 -7.03 -6.04
C VAL A 112 8.35 -7.37 -4.65
N VAL A 113 8.98 -6.77 -3.64
CA VAL A 113 8.51 -6.77 -2.24
C VAL A 113 7.96 -5.39 -1.99
N MET A 114 6.67 -5.30 -1.73
CA MET A 114 5.95 -4.06 -1.46
C MET A 114 5.62 -4.01 0.03
N MET A 115 5.73 -2.83 0.61
CA MET A 115 5.46 -2.62 2.03
C MET A 115 4.56 -1.42 2.19
N GLY A 116 3.53 -1.56 3.04
CA GLY A 116 2.61 -0.48 3.37
C GLY A 116 2.47 -0.35 4.88
N ALA A 117 2.59 0.86 5.40
CA ALA A 117 2.32 1.16 6.81
C ALA A 117 1.20 2.18 6.93
N LEU A 118 0.26 1.93 7.85
CA LEU A 118 -0.84 2.84 8.14
C LEU A 118 -1.27 2.73 9.61
N ASP A 119 -1.97 3.75 10.08
CA ASP A 119 -2.65 3.70 11.38
C ASP A 119 -3.99 2.96 11.25
N ASN A 120 -4.11 1.84 11.95
CA ASN A 120 -5.30 0.98 11.88
C ASN A 120 -6.58 1.63 12.44
N LEU A 121 -6.48 2.65 13.28
CA LEU A 121 -7.62 3.35 13.88
C LEU A 121 -8.00 4.61 13.10
N VAL A 122 -7.05 5.24 12.41
CA VAL A 122 -7.30 6.43 11.58
C VAL A 122 -7.51 6.00 10.12
N LYS A 123 -6.47 5.81 9.33
CA LYS A 123 -6.61 5.43 7.90
C LYS A 123 -7.28 4.09 7.73
N GLY A 124 -7.03 3.14 8.63
CA GLY A 124 -7.66 1.80 8.59
C GLY A 124 -9.12 1.77 9.08
N ALA A 125 -9.64 2.85 9.68
CA ALA A 125 -10.99 2.86 10.24
C ALA A 125 -11.64 4.25 10.15
N ALA A 126 -11.57 5.05 11.24
CA ALA A 126 -12.32 6.30 11.35
C ALA A 126 -11.89 7.35 10.32
N GLY A 127 -10.59 7.48 10.06
CA GLY A 127 -10.08 8.44 9.08
C GLY A 127 -10.54 8.12 7.67
N GLN A 128 -10.54 6.84 7.27
CA GLN A 128 -11.07 6.42 5.97
C GLN A 128 -12.58 6.70 5.86
N ALA A 129 -13.35 6.53 6.94
CA ALA A 129 -14.77 6.84 6.95
C ALA A 129 -15.03 8.34 6.75
N VAL A 130 -14.26 9.21 7.44
CA VAL A 130 -14.33 10.66 7.26
C VAL A 130 -13.91 11.06 5.86
N GLN A 131 -12.82 10.50 5.32
CA GLN A 131 -12.36 10.75 3.96
C GLN A 131 -13.45 10.41 2.92
N ASN A 132 -14.07 9.24 3.04
CA ASN A 132 -15.19 8.85 2.16
C ASN A 132 -16.40 9.77 2.32
N MET A 133 -16.73 10.19 3.53
CA MET A 133 -17.79 11.18 3.78
C MET A 133 -17.48 12.49 3.06
N ASN A 134 -16.26 13.01 3.17
CA ASN A 134 -15.85 14.24 2.51
C ASN A 134 -16.06 14.16 1.00
N LEU A 135 -15.61 13.07 0.37
CA LEU A 135 -15.81 12.83 -1.08
C LEU A 135 -17.28 12.75 -1.45
N LEU A 136 -18.11 12.03 -0.68
CA LEU A 136 -19.55 11.87 -0.94
C LEU A 136 -20.30 13.19 -0.85
N PHE A 137 -19.90 14.11 0.03
CA PHE A 137 -20.53 15.41 0.20
C PHE A 137 -19.86 16.54 -0.59
N GLY A 138 -18.85 16.23 -1.41
CA GLY A 138 -18.14 17.23 -2.22
C GLY A 138 -17.30 18.21 -1.39
N LEU A 139 -16.85 17.80 -0.20
CA LEU A 139 -15.94 18.56 0.65
C LEU A 139 -14.48 18.32 0.20
N ASP A 140 -13.55 19.15 0.71
CA ASP A 140 -12.12 18.84 0.59
C ASP A 140 -11.86 17.45 1.21
N GLU A 141 -11.28 16.55 0.43
CA GLU A 141 -11.00 15.17 0.84
C GLU A 141 -10.29 15.09 2.19
N ALA A 142 -9.43 16.06 2.48
CA ALA A 142 -8.63 16.12 3.69
C ALA A 142 -9.27 16.93 4.82
N GLU A 143 -10.50 17.39 4.66
CA GLU A 143 -11.18 18.17 5.72
C GLU A 143 -11.25 17.37 7.03
N GLY A 144 -10.70 17.95 8.11
CA GLY A 144 -10.62 17.29 9.42
C GLY A 144 -9.59 16.18 9.56
N LEU A 145 -8.81 15.89 8.49
CA LEU A 145 -7.85 14.76 8.46
C LEU A 145 -6.37 15.21 8.35
N ARG A 146 -6.09 16.51 8.33
CA ARG A 146 -4.74 17.08 8.18
C ARG A 146 -3.92 16.99 9.49
N LEU A 147 -3.95 15.85 10.14
CA LEU A 147 -3.21 15.59 11.36
C LEU A 147 -1.79 15.13 11.03
N ALA A 148 -0.79 15.74 11.67
CA ALA A 148 0.57 15.20 11.62
C ALA A 148 0.67 13.93 12.46
N PRO A 149 1.53 12.97 12.07
CA PRO A 149 1.82 11.81 12.91
C PRO A 149 2.31 12.22 14.30
N VAL A 150 1.97 11.42 15.30
CA VAL A 150 2.30 11.69 16.71
C VAL A 150 3.78 11.44 17.01
N PHE A 151 4.45 10.65 16.19
CA PHE A 151 5.86 10.32 16.37
C PHE A 151 6.75 11.55 16.11
N PRO A 152 7.60 11.94 17.07
CA PRO A 152 8.56 13.04 16.93
C PRO A 152 9.76 12.64 16.05
#